data_729415a6867c91f31924846fac46c295
#
_entry.id   729415a6867c91f31924846fac46c295
#
_cell.length_a   1.000
_cell.length_b   1.000
_cell.length_c   1.000
_cell.angle_alpha   90.00
_cell.angle_beta   90.00
_cell.angle_gamma   90.00
#
_symmetry.space_group_name_H-M   'P 1'
#
loop_
_entity.id
_entity.type
_entity.pdbx_description
1 polymer ?
#
loop_
_entity_poly.entity_id
_entity_poly.type
_entity_poly.pdbx_seq_one_letter_code
_entity_poly.pdbx_strand_id
1 'polypeptide(L)'
;MHLTDCFMDLLGYVSYFLKTAAKRQPAYSQVKADITRLLGQSEECVKRGLFPPEEYDQARFAVCAWVDEAILSSGWKEKAQWQREQLQRVYYRTTEAGEEFFERLNALGFQQRGVREVYYLCLALGFAERHCNPGDEFLLGQLKTSNLKLLLGTSVGIPSLEREQLFPDAYPTETFDVGPRERKFRFSAFTVACLAGPVVLFGLLFLVYRFALGGVGENVLRTVTF
;
A
#
# COMPACT_ATOMS: atom_id res chain seq x y z
N MET A 1 8.24 18.74 -15.27
CA MET A 1 7.33 19.17 -14.19
C MET A 1 6.02 18.43 -14.39
N HIS A 2 5.54 17.74 -13.36
CA HIS A 2 4.29 17.00 -13.39
C HIS A 2 3.17 17.85 -12.79
N LEU A 3 1.92 17.55 -13.13
CA LEU A 3 0.76 18.25 -12.54
C LEU A 3 0.68 18.00 -11.02
N THR A 4 1.14 16.85 -10.56
CA THR A 4 1.29 16.51 -9.14
C THR A 4 2.18 17.49 -8.39
N ASP A 5 3.24 18.02 -9.04
CA ASP A 5 4.19 18.94 -8.40
C ASP A 5 3.49 20.22 -7.88
N CYS A 6 2.41 20.65 -8.56
CA CYS A 6 1.62 21.82 -8.13
C CYS A 6 0.98 21.64 -6.75
N PHE A 7 0.72 20.41 -6.34
CA PHE A 7 0.01 20.08 -5.10
C PHE A 7 0.90 19.49 -4.01
N MET A 8 2.19 19.25 -4.30
CA MET A 8 3.09 18.53 -3.37
C MET A 8 3.20 19.20 -2.00
N ASP A 9 3.26 20.55 -1.95
CA ASP A 9 3.34 21.27 -0.69
C ASP A 9 2.08 21.07 0.15
N LEU A 10 0.90 21.07 -0.48
CA LEU A 10 -0.38 20.82 0.19
C LEU A 10 -0.49 19.38 0.67
N LEU A 11 -0.15 18.42 -0.18
CA LEU A 11 -0.17 16.99 0.15
C LEU A 11 0.79 16.68 1.30
N GLY A 12 1.99 17.28 1.27
CA GLY A 12 2.98 17.17 2.34
C GLY A 12 2.48 17.77 3.65
N TYR A 13 1.90 18.95 3.61
CA TYR A 13 1.32 19.62 4.79
C TYR A 13 0.23 18.76 5.44
N VAL A 14 -0.75 18.29 4.64
CA VAL A 14 -1.86 17.49 5.18
C VAL A 14 -1.35 16.15 5.71
N SER A 15 -0.43 15.48 5.00
CA SER A 15 0.19 14.23 5.49
C SER A 15 0.93 14.42 6.81
N TYR A 16 1.63 15.54 7.00
CA TYR A 16 2.26 15.90 8.27
C TYR A 16 1.22 16.23 9.35
N PHE A 17 0.18 16.99 8.99
CA PHE A 17 -0.95 17.30 9.87
C PHE A 17 -1.58 16.04 10.43
N LEU A 18 -1.92 15.05 9.58
CA LEU A 18 -2.52 13.78 9.99
C LEU A 18 -1.69 13.03 11.05
N LYS A 19 -0.36 13.03 10.90
CA LYS A 19 0.55 12.40 11.85
C LYS A 19 0.64 13.12 13.20
N THR A 20 0.38 14.43 13.21
CA THR A 20 0.63 15.28 14.38
C THR A 20 -0.63 15.85 15.02
N ALA A 21 -1.75 15.91 14.30
CA ALA A 21 -2.99 16.56 14.73
C ALA A 21 -3.53 16.02 16.06
N ALA A 22 -3.50 14.71 16.27
CA ALA A 22 -3.97 14.09 17.51
C ALA A 22 -3.21 14.58 18.75
N LYS A 23 -1.91 14.92 18.60
CA LYS A 23 -1.05 15.39 19.69
C LYS A 23 -1.00 16.91 19.81
N ARG A 24 -0.88 17.61 18.69
CA ARG A 24 -0.65 19.07 18.65
C ARG A 24 -1.91 19.89 18.71
N GLN A 25 -3.03 19.38 18.19
CA GLN A 25 -4.34 20.06 18.16
C GLN A 25 -4.24 21.53 17.72
N PRO A 26 -3.75 21.83 16.49
CA PRO A 26 -3.62 23.20 16.02
C PRO A 26 -5.00 23.87 15.91
N ALA A 27 -5.03 25.21 16.01
CA ALA A 27 -6.26 25.98 15.89
C ALA A 27 -6.85 25.89 14.48
N TYR A 28 -8.19 25.84 14.37
CA TYR A 28 -8.92 25.78 13.09
C TYR A 28 -8.49 26.88 12.12
N SER A 29 -8.43 28.13 12.62
CA SER A 29 -8.07 29.31 11.80
C SER A 29 -6.68 29.15 11.14
N GLN A 30 -5.72 28.57 11.85
CA GLN A 30 -4.38 28.33 11.33
C GLN A 30 -4.41 27.24 10.24
N VAL A 31 -5.04 26.10 10.51
CA VAL A 31 -5.13 24.99 9.52
C VAL A 31 -5.85 25.45 8.26
N LYS A 32 -6.96 26.19 8.42
CA LYS A 32 -7.72 26.72 7.29
C LYS A 32 -6.91 27.72 6.47
N ALA A 33 -6.20 28.63 7.14
CA ALA A 33 -5.36 29.61 6.47
C ALA A 33 -4.20 28.96 5.71
N ASP A 34 -3.54 27.96 6.31
CA ASP A 34 -2.43 27.25 5.68
C ASP A 34 -2.89 26.48 4.43
N ILE A 35 -3.99 25.75 4.52
CA ILE A 35 -4.55 24.99 3.38
C ILE A 35 -5.00 25.94 2.27
N THR A 36 -5.69 27.04 2.61
CA THR A 36 -6.12 28.03 1.61
C THR A 36 -4.93 28.67 0.91
N ARG A 37 -3.87 29.02 1.66
CA ARG A 37 -2.63 29.57 1.12
C ARG A 37 -1.95 28.58 0.18
N LEU A 38 -1.85 27.30 0.56
CA LEU A 38 -1.21 26.26 -0.25
C LEU A 38 -2.00 25.95 -1.53
N LEU A 39 -3.34 25.95 -1.45
CA LEU A 39 -4.20 25.88 -2.65
C LEU A 39 -3.99 27.09 -3.57
N GLY A 40 -3.92 28.32 -3.01
CA GLY A 40 -3.62 29.51 -3.80
C GLY A 40 -2.24 29.45 -4.45
N GLN A 41 -1.23 28.89 -3.78
CA GLN A 41 0.08 28.65 -4.38
C GLN A 41 0.05 27.65 -5.52
N SER A 42 -0.75 26.59 -5.43
CA SER A 42 -0.89 25.63 -6.51
C SER A 42 -1.48 26.22 -7.79
N GLU A 43 -2.31 27.28 -7.68
CA GLU A 43 -2.87 28.01 -8.83
C GLU A 43 -1.81 28.76 -9.66
N GLU A 44 -0.64 29.05 -9.09
CA GLU A 44 0.46 29.66 -9.83
C GLU A 44 0.95 28.81 -11.01
N CYS A 45 0.76 27.49 -10.94
CA CYS A 45 1.05 26.60 -12.07
C CYS A 45 0.21 26.94 -13.32
N VAL A 46 -1.07 27.28 -13.13
CA VAL A 46 -1.96 27.69 -14.22
C VAL A 46 -1.62 29.09 -14.68
N LYS A 47 -1.41 30.04 -13.76
CA LYS A 47 -1.07 31.42 -14.10
C LYS A 47 0.22 31.52 -14.91
N ARG A 48 1.16 30.63 -14.68
CA ARG A 48 2.40 30.50 -15.47
C ARG A 48 2.23 29.75 -16.80
N GLY A 49 1.02 29.27 -17.12
CA GLY A 49 0.74 28.56 -18.35
C GLY A 49 1.37 27.17 -18.43
N LEU A 50 1.72 26.56 -17.28
CA LEU A 50 2.36 25.24 -17.23
C LEU A 50 1.39 24.11 -17.53
N PHE A 51 0.11 24.28 -17.19
CA PHE A 51 -0.97 23.30 -17.39
C PHE A 51 -2.26 23.99 -17.82
N PRO A 52 -3.10 23.29 -18.61
CA PRO A 52 -4.44 23.77 -18.95
C PRO A 52 -5.30 23.98 -17.70
N PRO A 53 -6.08 25.08 -17.62
CA PRO A 53 -6.93 25.35 -16.45
C PRO A 53 -7.91 24.22 -16.13
N GLU A 54 -8.42 23.54 -17.17
CA GLU A 54 -9.36 22.43 -17.01
C GLU A 54 -8.70 21.20 -16.36
N GLU A 55 -7.50 20.83 -16.77
CA GLU A 55 -6.75 19.72 -16.17
C GLU A 55 -6.38 20.02 -14.71
N TYR A 56 -5.95 21.25 -14.44
CA TYR A 56 -5.67 21.70 -13.10
C TYR A 56 -6.93 21.64 -12.22
N ASP A 57 -8.08 22.13 -12.71
CA ASP A 57 -9.32 22.13 -11.93
C ASP A 57 -9.80 20.71 -11.60
N GLN A 58 -9.70 19.77 -12.55
CA GLN A 58 -9.99 18.36 -12.30
C GLN A 58 -9.05 17.76 -11.25
N ALA A 59 -7.76 18.06 -11.32
CA ALA A 59 -6.78 17.60 -10.33
C ALA A 59 -7.03 18.24 -8.95
N ARG A 60 -7.32 19.55 -8.90
CA ARG A 60 -7.66 20.26 -7.67
C ARG A 60 -8.89 19.68 -7.00
N PHE A 61 -9.90 19.26 -7.77
CA PHE A 61 -11.07 18.59 -7.23
C PHE A 61 -10.68 17.33 -6.44
N ALA A 62 -9.84 16.46 -7.01
CA ALA A 62 -9.40 15.25 -6.34
C ALA A 62 -8.64 15.54 -5.05
N VAL A 63 -7.77 16.55 -5.08
CA VAL A 63 -7.00 16.96 -3.90
C VAL A 63 -7.91 17.53 -2.82
N CYS A 64 -8.90 18.37 -3.18
CA CYS A 64 -9.88 18.93 -2.22
C CYS A 64 -10.70 17.82 -1.56
N ALA A 65 -11.20 16.84 -2.33
CA ALA A 65 -11.94 15.70 -1.81
C ALA A 65 -11.08 14.89 -0.82
N TRP A 66 -9.82 14.58 -1.19
CA TRP A 66 -8.89 13.88 -0.31
C TRP A 66 -8.58 14.66 0.97
N VAL A 67 -8.35 15.97 0.89
CA VAL A 67 -8.07 16.81 2.06
C VAL A 67 -9.25 16.79 3.03
N ASP A 68 -10.47 16.95 2.51
CA ASP A 68 -11.69 16.96 3.34
C ASP A 68 -11.86 15.61 4.06
N GLU A 69 -11.75 14.48 3.37
CA GLU A 69 -11.83 13.15 3.98
C GLU A 69 -10.74 12.94 5.02
N ALA A 70 -9.49 13.27 4.68
CA ALA A 70 -8.34 13.06 5.54
C ALA A 70 -8.46 13.85 6.86
N ILE A 71 -8.93 15.10 6.80
CA ILE A 71 -9.15 15.92 8.00
C ILE A 71 -10.31 15.39 8.83
N LEU A 72 -11.43 15.02 8.21
CA LEU A 72 -12.61 14.51 8.91
C LEU A 72 -12.38 13.15 9.57
N SER A 73 -11.55 12.30 8.98
CA SER A 73 -11.16 11.00 9.54
C SER A 73 -10.06 11.12 10.62
N SER A 74 -9.42 12.29 10.75
CA SER A 74 -8.34 12.51 11.71
C SER A 74 -8.80 12.55 13.17
N GLY A 75 -7.85 12.43 14.11
CA GLY A 75 -8.07 12.65 15.56
C GLY A 75 -8.09 14.13 15.99
N TRP A 76 -8.27 15.05 15.06
CA TRP A 76 -8.32 16.48 15.35
C TRP A 76 -9.66 16.90 15.97
N LYS A 77 -9.63 17.67 17.06
CA LYS A 77 -10.84 18.05 17.81
C LYS A 77 -11.74 19.03 17.06
N GLU A 78 -11.15 19.91 16.24
CA GLU A 78 -11.89 20.97 15.53
C GLU A 78 -12.43 20.52 14.16
N LYS A 79 -12.37 19.24 13.84
CA LYS A 79 -12.90 18.69 12.58
C LYS A 79 -14.39 18.96 12.34
N ALA A 80 -15.18 19.12 13.42
CA ALA A 80 -16.59 19.49 13.30
C ALA A 80 -16.80 20.91 12.72
N GLN A 81 -15.86 21.82 12.95
CA GLN A 81 -15.86 23.14 12.32
C GLN A 81 -15.44 23.02 10.84
N TRP A 82 -14.43 22.18 10.53
CA TRP A 82 -14.05 21.87 9.15
C TRP A 82 -15.22 21.32 8.34
N GLN A 83 -16.04 20.42 8.91
CA GLN A 83 -17.20 19.84 8.25
C GLN A 83 -18.22 20.87 7.72
N ARG A 84 -18.29 22.04 8.34
CA ARG A 84 -19.16 23.12 7.88
C ARG A 84 -18.62 23.86 6.67
N GLU A 85 -17.29 23.91 6.53
CA GLU A 85 -16.57 24.70 5.53
C GLU A 85 -15.62 23.83 4.69
N GLN A 86 -16.07 22.62 4.34
CA GLN A 86 -15.31 21.69 3.49
C GLN A 86 -14.90 22.33 2.16
N LEU A 87 -13.72 21.99 1.66
CA LEU A 87 -13.21 22.51 0.40
C LEU A 87 -14.13 22.16 -0.77
N GLN A 88 -14.70 20.94 -0.78
CA GLN A 88 -15.66 20.51 -1.79
C GLN A 88 -16.87 21.44 -1.89
N ARG A 89 -17.35 21.97 -0.76
CA ARG A 89 -18.47 22.94 -0.74
C ARG A 89 -18.04 24.32 -1.21
N VAL A 90 -16.88 24.77 -0.76
CA VAL A 90 -16.37 26.12 -1.05
C VAL A 90 -16.01 26.26 -2.53
N TYR A 91 -15.31 25.29 -3.11
CA TYR A 91 -14.79 25.38 -4.47
C TYR A 91 -15.71 24.74 -5.53
N TYR A 92 -16.46 23.68 -5.17
CA TYR A 92 -17.23 22.89 -6.15
C TYR A 92 -18.73 22.84 -5.86
N ARG A 93 -19.20 23.38 -4.73
CA ARG A 93 -20.62 23.43 -4.32
C ARG A 93 -21.25 22.03 -4.27
N THR A 94 -20.47 21.00 -4.01
CA THR A 94 -20.94 19.63 -3.84
C THR A 94 -20.78 19.17 -2.37
N THR A 95 -21.54 18.17 -2.00
CA THR A 95 -21.44 17.45 -0.73
C THR A 95 -21.11 15.98 -0.94
N GLU A 96 -20.98 15.56 -2.19
CA GLU A 96 -20.83 14.17 -2.64
C GLU A 96 -19.51 13.97 -3.39
N ALA A 97 -18.47 14.76 -3.01
CA ALA A 97 -17.17 14.69 -3.68
C ALA A 97 -16.54 13.30 -3.64
N GLY A 98 -16.90 12.47 -2.65
CA GLY A 98 -16.45 11.09 -2.57
C GLY A 98 -16.96 10.22 -3.73
N GLU A 99 -18.25 10.29 -4.03
CA GLU A 99 -18.82 9.59 -5.18
C GLU A 99 -18.33 10.18 -6.50
N GLU A 100 -18.40 11.51 -6.62
CA GLU A 100 -17.94 12.22 -7.81
C GLU A 100 -16.46 11.95 -8.12
N PHE A 101 -15.63 11.71 -7.11
CA PHE A 101 -14.21 11.40 -7.31
C PHE A 101 -14.03 10.14 -8.17
N PHE A 102 -14.74 9.08 -7.87
CA PHE A 102 -14.63 7.82 -8.61
C PHE A 102 -15.26 7.91 -9.99
N GLU A 103 -16.37 8.64 -10.12
CA GLU A 103 -17.01 8.91 -11.43
C GLU A 103 -16.07 9.68 -12.34
N ARG A 104 -15.48 10.77 -11.85
CA ARG A 104 -14.52 11.60 -12.59
C ARG A 104 -13.26 10.82 -12.95
N LEU A 105 -12.71 10.02 -12.02
CA LEU A 105 -11.55 9.15 -12.27
C LEU A 105 -11.82 8.17 -13.42
N ASN A 106 -13.00 7.56 -13.44
CA ASN A 106 -13.40 6.61 -14.48
C ASN A 106 -13.65 7.29 -15.83
N ALA A 107 -14.09 8.54 -15.81
CA ALA A 107 -14.31 9.34 -17.02
C ALA A 107 -13.03 9.89 -17.66
N LEU A 108 -11.87 9.84 -16.95
CA LEU A 108 -10.60 10.34 -17.48
C LEU A 108 -10.15 9.58 -18.73
N GLY A 109 -9.90 10.32 -19.81
CA GLY A 109 -9.31 9.79 -21.04
C GLY A 109 -7.82 9.45 -20.91
N PHE A 110 -7.29 8.80 -21.93
CA PHE A 110 -5.85 8.47 -22.00
C PHE A 110 -4.94 9.70 -22.08
N GLN A 111 -5.44 10.79 -22.63
CA GLN A 111 -4.69 12.05 -22.77
C GLN A 111 -4.51 12.76 -21.43
N GLN A 112 -5.40 12.52 -20.47
CA GLN A 112 -5.40 13.17 -19.15
C GLN A 112 -4.54 12.43 -18.13
N ARG A 113 -3.35 11.99 -18.57
CA ARG A 113 -2.43 11.22 -17.73
C ARG A 113 -2.00 11.97 -16.48
N GLY A 114 -1.72 13.28 -16.59
CA GLY A 114 -1.33 14.11 -15.46
C GLY A 114 -2.42 14.23 -14.41
N VAL A 115 -3.68 14.37 -14.83
CA VAL A 115 -4.84 14.39 -13.92
C VAL A 115 -4.99 13.03 -13.23
N ARG A 116 -4.92 11.93 -13.98
CA ARG A 116 -4.99 10.56 -13.44
C ARG A 116 -3.90 10.30 -12.40
N GLU A 117 -2.70 10.84 -12.60
CA GLU A 117 -1.60 10.72 -11.65
C GLU A 117 -1.94 11.37 -10.29
N VAL A 118 -2.58 12.56 -10.31
CA VAL A 118 -3.04 13.22 -9.07
C VAL A 118 -4.12 12.40 -8.37
N TYR A 119 -5.11 11.88 -9.11
CA TYR A 119 -6.15 11.01 -8.55
C TYR A 119 -5.53 9.75 -7.93
N TYR A 120 -4.60 9.11 -8.64
CA TYR A 120 -3.90 7.94 -8.14
C TYR A 120 -3.13 8.24 -6.85
N LEU A 121 -2.47 9.40 -6.78
CA LEU A 121 -1.74 9.82 -5.58
C LEU A 121 -2.69 10.01 -4.39
N CYS A 122 -3.86 10.61 -4.58
CA CYS A 122 -4.89 10.71 -3.53
C CYS A 122 -5.34 9.32 -3.04
N LEU A 123 -5.58 8.37 -3.95
CA LEU A 123 -5.90 6.98 -3.61
C LEU A 123 -4.74 6.30 -2.84
N ALA A 124 -3.49 6.52 -3.25
CA ALA A 124 -2.31 5.98 -2.58
C ALA A 124 -2.13 6.55 -1.17
N LEU A 125 -2.51 7.82 -0.97
CA LEU A 125 -2.51 8.50 0.33
C LEU A 125 -3.72 8.16 1.21
N GLY A 126 -4.57 7.24 0.78
CA GLY A 126 -5.62 6.65 1.61
C GLY A 126 -7.03 7.14 1.35
N PHE A 127 -7.29 7.88 0.26
CA PHE A 127 -8.66 8.23 -0.10
C PHE A 127 -9.50 6.96 -0.36
N ALA A 128 -10.64 6.83 0.33
CA ALA A 128 -11.43 5.61 0.33
C ALA A 128 -12.95 5.81 0.48
N GLU A 129 -13.44 7.02 0.67
CA GLU A 129 -14.80 7.39 1.14
C GLU A 129 -15.95 6.44 0.74
N ARG A 130 -16.00 6.03 -0.53
CA ARG A 130 -17.03 5.12 -1.04
C ARG A 130 -16.81 3.64 -0.66
N HIS A 131 -15.59 3.28 -0.26
CA HIS A 131 -15.16 1.90 -0.03
C HIS A 131 -14.80 1.66 1.44
N CYS A 132 -15.76 1.96 2.34
CA CYS A 132 -15.58 1.82 3.80
C CYS A 132 -16.16 0.51 4.37
N ASN A 133 -16.82 -0.33 3.54
CA ASN A 133 -17.42 -1.58 3.99
C ASN A 133 -16.41 -2.74 3.96
N PRO A 134 -16.61 -3.77 4.79
CA PRO A 134 -15.82 -4.99 4.73
C PRO A 134 -15.92 -5.64 3.34
N GLY A 135 -14.81 -5.77 2.63
CA GLY A 135 -14.73 -6.29 1.26
C GLY A 135 -14.42 -5.22 0.19
N ASP A 136 -14.63 -3.94 0.47
CA ASP A 136 -14.34 -2.85 -0.47
C ASP A 136 -12.83 -2.61 -0.63
N GLU A 137 -12.01 -3.03 0.33
CA GLU A 137 -10.54 -2.98 0.23
C GLU A 137 -10.01 -3.68 -1.02
N PHE A 138 -10.62 -4.80 -1.40
CA PHE A 138 -10.23 -5.54 -2.60
C PHE A 138 -10.54 -4.73 -3.86
N LEU A 139 -11.72 -4.11 -3.95
CA LEU A 139 -12.12 -3.29 -5.09
C LEU A 139 -11.23 -2.03 -5.21
N LEU A 140 -10.94 -1.39 -4.08
CA LEU A 140 -10.03 -0.25 -4.03
C LEU A 140 -8.60 -0.65 -4.46
N GLY A 141 -8.13 -1.82 -4.04
CA GLY A 141 -6.85 -2.39 -4.47
C GLY A 141 -6.80 -2.66 -5.98
N GLN A 142 -7.88 -3.21 -6.55
CA GLN A 142 -8.00 -3.40 -7.99
C GLN A 142 -8.01 -2.07 -8.74
N LEU A 143 -8.73 -1.07 -8.24
CA LEU A 143 -8.81 0.26 -8.83
C LEU A 143 -7.43 0.94 -8.86
N LYS A 144 -6.69 0.90 -7.74
CA LYS A 144 -5.31 1.40 -7.64
C LYS A 144 -4.40 0.70 -8.65
N THR A 145 -4.46 -0.63 -8.71
CA THR A 145 -3.63 -1.43 -9.64
C THR A 145 -3.95 -1.12 -11.10
N SER A 146 -5.23 -0.98 -11.45
CA SER A 146 -5.67 -0.65 -12.81
C SER A 146 -5.20 0.74 -13.23
N ASN A 147 -5.36 1.75 -12.37
CA ASN A 147 -4.90 3.10 -12.65
C ASN A 147 -3.37 3.18 -12.76
N LEU A 148 -2.64 2.45 -11.91
CA LEU A 148 -1.19 2.38 -12.00
C LEU A 148 -0.72 1.76 -13.33
N LYS A 149 -1.38 0.69 -13.80
CA LYS A 149 -1.10 0.09 -15.11
C LYS A 149 -1.34 1.09 -16.26
N LEU A 150 -2.42 1.86 -16.21
CA LEU A 150 -2.69 2.90 -17.20
C LEU A 150 -1.62 4.01 -17.18
N LEU A 151 -1.13 4.37 -15.99
CA LEU A 151 -0.07 5.36 -15.82
C LEU A 151 1.30 4.87 -16.32
N LEU A 152 1.63 3.60 -16.09
CA LEU A 152 2.90 3.03 -16.54
C LEU A 152 2.91 2.70 -18.03
N GLY A 153 1.74 2.57 -18.65
CA GLY A 153 1.62 2.25 -20.08
C GLY A 153 2.10 0.84 -20.43
N THR A 154 2.25 -0.03 -19.44
CA THR A 154 2.77 -1.38 -19.63
C THR A 154 1.64 -2.41 -19.52
N SER A 155 1.56 -3.30 -20.51
CA SER A 155 0.83 -4.57 -20.41
C SER A 155 1.56 -5.58 -19.49
N VAL A 156 2.79 -5.29 -19.14
CA VAL A 156 3.65 -6.08 -18.25
C VAL A 156 3.48 -5.52 -16.84
N GLY A 157 3.22 -6.38 -15.85
CA GLY A 157 2.91 -6.00 -14.46
C GLY A 157 3.90 -4.99 -13.85
N ILE A 158 3.54 -4.47 -12.70
CA ILE A 158 4.37 -3.52 -11.93
C ILE A 158 5.78 -4.10 -11.83
N PRO A 159 6.83 -3.33 -12.25
CA PRO A 159 8.21 -3.78 -12.10
C PRO A 159 8.45 -4.22 -10.65
N SER A 160 9.05 -5.37 -10.47
CA SER A 160 9.42 -5.81 -9.13
C SER A 160 10.47 -4.86 -8.58
N LEU A 161 10.18 -4.19 -7.45
CA LEU A 161 11.14 -3.34 -6.75
C LEU A 161 12.45 -4.07 -6.41
N GLU A 162 12.42 -5.40 -6.37
CA GLU A 162 13.61 -6.24 -6.19
C GLU A 162 14.56 -6.22 -7.40
N ARG A 163 14.09 -5.78 -8.56
CA ARG A 163 14.87 -5.74 -9.83
C ARG A 163 15.27 -4.35 -10.28
N GLU A 164 14.70 -3.31 -9.68
CA GLU A 164 15.04 -1.94 -10.01
C GLU A 164 16.11 -1.40 -9.06
N GLN A 165 17.13 -0.83 -9.64
CA GLN A 165 18.13 -0.06 -8.92
C GLN A 165 17.51 1.28 -8.55
N LEU A 166 17.06 1.42 -7.29
CA LEU A 166 16.43 2.64 -6.77
C LEU A 166 17.39 3.84 -6.79
N PHE A 167 18.69 3.58 -6.71
CA PHE A 167 19.74 4.59 -6.73
C PHE A 167 20.88 4.10 -7.64
N PRO A 168 20.78 4.27 -8.99
CA PRO A 168 21.78 3.74 -9.94
C PRO A 168 23.21 4.16 -9.62
N ASP A 169 23.38 5.40 -9.13
CA ASP A 169 24.70 5.97 -8.81
C ASP A 169 25.32 5.39 -7.52
N ALA A 170 24.52 4.73 -6.68
CA ALA A 170 24.97 4.12 -5.43
C ALA A 170 25.38 2.65 -5.59
N TYR A 171 25.06 2.03 -6.73
CA TYR A 171 25.45 0.64 -6.99
C TYR A 171 26.81 0.63 -7.70
N PRO A 172 27.77 -0.22 -7.27
CA PRO A 172 29.03 -0.36 -7.97
C PRO A 172 28.79 -0.83 -9.40
N THR A 173 29.48 -0.18 -10.35
CA THR A 173 29.36 -0.41 -11.80
C THR A 173 29.92 -1.78 -12.24
N GLU A 174 30.38 -2.61 -11.31
CA GLU A 174 30.76 -3.96 -11.61
C GLU A 174 29.51 -4.80 -11.88
N THR A 175 29.39 -5.24 -13.11
CA THR A 175 28.41 -6.23 -13.55
C THR A 175 28.62 -7.52 -12.76
N PHE A 176 28.00 -7.59 -11.56
CA PHE A 176 27.77 -8.89 -10.96
C PHE A 176 26.74 -9.59 -11.85
N ASP A 177 27.25 -10.51 -12.64
CA ASP A 177 26.48 -11.49 -13.37
C ASP A 177 25.65 -12.28 -12.32
N VAL A 178 24.50 -11.73 -11.93
CA VAL A 178 23.55 -12.44 -11.08
C VAL A 178 22.81 -13.40 -11.99
N GLY A 179 23.52 -14.45 -12.40
CA GLY A 179 22.86 -15.65 -12.88
C GLY A 179 21.78 -16.08 -11.86
N PRO A 180 20.72 -16.75 -12.30
CA PRO A 180 19.63 -17.14 -11.43
C PRO A 180 20.20 -17.84 -10.21
N ARG A 181 20.14 -17.16 -9.07
CA ARG A 181 20.59 -17.71 -7.79
C ARG A 181 19.61 -18.83 -7.45
N GLU A 182 19.92 -20.05 -7.95
CA GLU A 182 19.29 -21.25 -7.45
C GLU A 182 19.44 -21.21 -5.92
N ARG A 183 18.36 -21.02 -5.21
CA ARG A 183 18.31 -21.25 -3.78
C ARG A 183 18.64 -22.71 -3.53
N LYS A 184 19.93 -23.04 -3.48
CA LYS A 184 20.38 -24.30 -2.93
C LYS A 184 19.90 -24.32 -1.48
N PHE A 185 18.85 -25.06 -1.21
CA PHE A 185 18.42 -25.38 0.15
C PHE A 185 19.62 -26.00 0.85
N ARG A 186 20.37 -25.19 1.59
CA ARG A 186 21.39 -25.69 2.51
C ARG A 186 20.62 -26.26 3.69
N PHE A 187 20.35 -27.55 3.64
CA PHE A 187 19.88 -28.24 4.84
C PHE A 187 20.93 -28.05 5.91
N SER A 188 20.59 -27.30 6.95
CA SER A 188 21.44 -27.20 8.13
C SER A 188 21.55 -28.60 8.73
N ALA A 189 22.73 -28.97 9.27
CA ALA A 189 22.93 -30.22 9.98
C ALA A 189 21.86 -30.45 11.06
N PHE A 190 21.34 -29.37 11.62
CA PHE A 190 20.24 -29.38 12.58
C PHE A 190 18.92 -29.87 11.98
N THR A 191 18.55 -29.45 10.76
CA THR A 191 17.33 -29.90 10.08
C THR A 191 17.41 -31.37 9.70
N VAL A 192 18.59 -31.85 9.31
CA VAL A 192 18.81 -33.28 9.00
C VAL A 192 18.73 -34.11 10.30
N ALA A 193 19.30 -33.65 11.39
CA ALA A 193 19.21 -34.30 12.68
C ALA A 193 17.79 -34.38 13.22
N CYS A 194 16.98 -33.32 13.09
CA CYS A 194 15.58 -33.32 13.50
C CYS A 194 14.70 -34.27 12.67
N LEU A 195 15.04 -34.48 11.40
CA LEU A 195 14.28 -35.39 10.54
C LEU A 195 14.72 -36.86 10.71
N ALA A 196 16.03 -37.10 10.90
CA ALA A 196 16.60 -38.44 11.07
C ALA A 196 16.39 -39.00 12.48
N GLY A 197 16.41 -38.13 13.50
CA GLY A 197 16.28 -38.52 14.90
C GLY A 197 15.07 -39.38 15.22
N PRO A 198 13.85 -38.97 14.87
CA PRO A 198 12.64 -39.78 15.10
C PRO A 198 12.67 -41.11 14.38
N VAL A 199 13.20 -41.18 13.15
CA VAL A 199 13.27 -42.41 12.35
C VAL A 199 14.22 -43.41 12.99
N VAL A 200 15.39 -42.97 13.44
CA VAL A 200 16.36 -43.82 14.13
C VAL A 200 15.81 -44.31 15.49
N LEU A 201 15.15 -43.41 16.24
CA LEU A 201 14.53 -43.77 17.51
C LEU A 201 13.44 -44.84 17.34
N PHE A 202 12.55 -44.66 16.35
CA PHE A 202 11.50 -45.64 16.06
C PHE A 202 12.07 -46.98 15.56
N GLY A 203 13.11 -46.95 14.73
CA GLY A 203 13.79 -48.14 14.26
C GLY A 203 14.43 -48.93 15.44
N LEU A 204 15.03 -48.24 16.36
CA LEU A 204 15.66 -48.83 17.55
C LEU A 204 14.61 -49.44 18.50
N LEU A 205 13.51 -48.71 18.75
CA LEU A 205 12.40 -49.21 19.55
C LEU A 205 11.75 -50.45 18.89
N PHE A 206 11.59 -50.47 17.57
CA PHE A 206 11.06 -51.60 16.84
C PHE A 206 11.96 -52.83 16.97
N LEU A 207 13.30 -52.66 16.88
CA LEU A 207 14.26 -53.73 17.05
C LEU A 207 14.21 -54.31 18.47
N VAL A 208 14.20 -53.47 19.51
CA VAL A 208 14.09 -53.89 20.90
C VAL A 208 12.78 -54.63 21.15
N TYR A 209 11.65 -54.09 20.61
CA TYR A 209 10.35 -54.74 20.74
C TYR A 209 10.32 -56.12 20.06
N ARG A 210 10.86 -56.24 18.85
CA ARG A 210 10.95 -57.49 18.11
C ARG A 210 11.81 -58.54 18.83
N PHE A 211 12.93 -58.10 19.46
CA PHE A 211 13.81 -59.00 20.21
C PHE A 211 13.16 -59.46 21.51
N ALA A 212 12.47 -58.59 22.23
CA ALA A 212 11.75 -58.90 23.46
C ALA A 212 10.57 -59.87 23.19
N LEU A 213 9.78 -59.64 22.10
CA LEU A 213 8.72 -60.57 21.75
C LEU A 213 9.22 -61.93 21.26
N GLY A 214 10.34 -61.97 20.51
CA GLY A 214 10.96 -63.23 20.08
C GLY A 214 11.38 -64.07 21.27
N GLY A 215 11.97 -63.48 22.33
CA GLY A 215 12.36 -64.19 23.55
C GLY A 215 11.17 -64.70 24.38
N VAL A 216 10.07 -63.94 24.42
CA VAL A 216 8.84 -64.37 25.12
C VAL A 216 8.13 -65.50 24.38
N GLY A 217 8.11 -65.45 23.03
CA GLY A 217 7.51 -66.53 22.21
C GLY A 217 8.16 -67.88 22.38
N GLU A 218 9.50 -67.96 22.43
CA GLU A 218 10.24 -69.23 22.67
C GLU A 218 10.02 -69.76 24.10
N ASN A 219 9.93 -68.94 25.10
CA ASN A 219 9.66 -69.35 26.48
C ASN A 219 8.24 -69.87 26.67
N VAL A 220 7.23 -69.28 26.01
CA VAL A 220 5.82 -69.73 26.07
C VAL A 220 5.67 -71.09 25.34
N LEU A 221 6.33 -71.29 24.20
CA LEU A 221 6.31 -72.58 23.47
C LEU A 221 6.98 -73.74 24.27
N ARG A 222 8.01 -73.43 25.06
CA ARG A 222 8.65 -74.40 25.97
C ARG A 222 7.77 -74.82 27.15
N THR A 223 6.86 -73.96 27.59
CA THR A 223 6.03 -74.19 28.78
C THR A 223 4.74 -74.98 28.42
N VAL A 224 4.35 -75.01 27.13
CA VAL A 224 3.12 -75.71 26.68
C VAL A 224 3.39 -77.09 26.16
N THR A 225 4.66 -77.55 26.07
CA THR A 225 5.05 -78.88 25.57
C THR A 225 5.40 -79.83 26.70
N PHE A 226 4.72 -79.80 27.85
CA PHE A 226 4.71 -80.83 28.90
C PHE A 226 3.28 -81.25 29.19
#